data_661aaef21413dd67571251304bc707c7
#
_entry.id   661aaef21413dd67571251304bc707c7
#
_cell.length_a   1.000
_cell.length_b   1.000
_cell.length_c   1.000
_cell.angle_alpha   90.00
_cell.angle_beta   90.00
_cell.angle_gamma   90.00
#
_symmetry.space_group_name_H-M   'P 1'
#
loop_
_entity.id
_entity.type
_entity.pdbx_description
1 polymer ?
#
loop_
_entity_poly.entity_id
_entity_poly.type
_entity_poly.pdbx_seq_one_letter_code
_entity_poly.pdbx_strand_id
1 'polypeptide(L)'
;VDACAGVEFYNGILVPDFVNAHCHLELSYLKGAIPQGGGFTAFARGMGEVRGLKGPEERQLAAAEADRRMWRQGIGGVGDVCNGDSSFAVKADSPVDYLSFLELFGLGASSARGLEPLVRRAEACGLPCTVTPHATYSLQDAAFRSAVASGTGPLSVHFM
;
A
#
# COMPACT_ATOMS: atom_id res chain seq x y z
N VAL A 1 -31.84 -20.52 30.27
CA VAL A 1 -30.59 -20.92 29.58
C VAL A 1 -29.51 -20.90 30.63
N ASP A 2 -29.05 -22.05 31.08
CA ASP A 2 -27.98 -22.14 32.07
C ASP A 2 -26.71 -21.54 31.46
N ALA A 3 -26.09 -20.60 32.20
CA ALA A 3 -24.82 -19.98 31.81
C ALA A 3 -23.74 -21.05 31.78
N CYS A 4 -23.31 -21.48 30.61
CA CYS A 4 -22.14 -22.35 30.46
C CYS A 4 -20.89 -21.54 30.85
N ALA A 5 -20.07 -22.06 31.76
CA ALA A 5 -18.81 -21.46 32.13
C ALA A 5 -17.92 -21.32 30.88
N GLY A 6 -17.42 -20.12 30.60
CA GLY A 6 -16.56 -19.81 29.44
C GLY A 6 -17.29 -19.30 28.20
N VAL A 7 -18.59 -18.99 28.27
CA VAL A 7 -19.32 -18.33 27.17
C VAL A 7 -19.28 -16.82 27.37
N GLU A 8 -18.76 -16.12 26.36
CA GLU A 8 -18.79 -14.66 26.30
C GLU A 8 -19.97 -14.20 25.43
N PHE A 9 -20.68 -13.17 25.89
CA PHE A 9 -21.82 -12.61 25.20
C PHE A 9 -21.47 -11.21 24.64
N TYR A 10 -21.63 -11.04 23.34
CA TYR A 10 -21.45 -9.76 22.67
C TYR A 10 -22.78 -9.30 22.09
N ASN A 11 -23.07 -8.00 22.25
CA ASN A 11 -24.24 -7.38 21.64
C ASN A 11 -23.79 -6.60 20.40
N GLY A 12 -24.19 -7.06 19.21
CA GLY A 12 -23.77 -6.45 17.96
C GLY A 12 -24.10 -7.32 16.74
N ILE A 13 -23.55 -6.94 15.62
CA ILE A 13 -23.62 -7.68 14.35
C ILE A 13 -22.24 -8.23 14.05
N LEU A 14 -22.13 -9.54 13.85
CA LEU A 14 -20.91 -10.17 13.40
C LEU A 14 -20.79 -10.02 11.89
N VAL A 15 -19.69 -9.46 11.43
CA VAL A 15 -19.38 -9.27 10.01
C VAL A 15 -17.96 -9.78 9.73
N PRO A 16 -17.62 -10.16 8.48
CA PRO A 16 -16.25 -10.40 8.07
C PRO A 16 -15.42 -9.13 8.19
N ASP A 17 -14.10 -9.29 8.26
CA ASP A 17 -13.15 -8.17 8.22
C ASP A 17 -13.34 -7.33 6.95
N PHE A 18 -13.09 -6.03 7.08
CA PHE A 18 -13.11 -5.12 5.95
C PHE A 18 -11.82 -5.22 5.14
N VAL A 19 -11.92 -4.95 3.84
CA VAL A 19 -10.76 -4.87 2.94
C VAL A 19 -10.56 -3.44 2.49
N ASN A 20 -9.36 -2.90 2.74
CA ASN A 20 -8.91 -1.66 2.13
C ASN A 20 -8.22 -1.99 0.80
N ALA A 21 -8.92 -1.88 -0.31
CA ALA A 21 -8.44 -2.30 -1.62
C ALA A 21 -7.35 -1.38 -2.22
N HIS A 22 -7.09 -0.20 -1.66
CA HIS A 22 -6.09 0.74 -2.15
C HIS A 22 -5.49 1.56 -1.00
N CYS A 23 -4.21 1.39 -0.77
CA CYS A 23 -3.44 2.07 0.27
C CYS A 23 -2.03 2.40 -0.25
N HIS A 24 -1.39 3.39 0.35
CA HIS A 24 0.04 3.68 0.22
C HIS A 24 0.63 3.76 1.62
N LEU A 25 0.84 2.60 2.26
CA LEU A 25 1.30 2.53 3.65
C LEU A 25 2.66 3.24 3.84
N GLU A 26 3.54 3.11 2.86
CA GLU A 26 4.85 3.78 2.85
C GLU A 26 4.79 5.31 2.90
N LEU A 27 3.62 5.91 2.58
CA LEU A 27 3.39 7.35 2.58
C LEU A 27 2.66 7.86 3.83
N SER A 28 2.40 7.01 4.81
CA SER A 28 1.67 7.37 6.04
C SER A 28 2.28 8.55 6.80
N TYR A 29 3.60 8.76 6.70
CA TYR A 29 4.31 9.90 7.28
C TYR A 29 3.92 11.26 6.70
N LEU A 30 3.24 11.28 5.54
CA LEU A 30 2.77 12.50 4.87
C LEU A 30 1.39 12.97 5.35
N LYS A 31 0.81 12.29 6.33
CA LYS A 31 -0.51 12.66 6.86
C LYS A 31 -0.53 14.13 7.31
N GLY A 32 -1.40 14.90 6.67
CA GLY A 32 -1.55 16.34 6.95
C GLY A 32 -0.44 17.24 6.41
N ALA A 33 0.57 16.70 5.71
CA ALA A 33 1.68 17.48 5.16
C ALA A 33 1.32 18.24 3.89
N ILE A 34 0.29 17.79 3.16
CA ILE A 34 -0.18 18.43 1.93
C ILE A 34 -1.55 19.04 2.18
N PRO A 35 -1.75 20.35 1.92
CA PRO A 35 -3.04 21.02 2.08
C PRO A 35 -4.12 20.39 1.19
N GLN A 36 -5.32 20.29 1.74
CA GLN A 36 -6.50 19.79 1.01
C GLN A 36 -7.08 20.89 0.09
N GLY A 37 -7.82 20.47 -0.96
CA GLY A 37 -8.60 21.37 -1.81
C GLY A 37 -7.85 22.06 -2.94
N GLY A 38 -6.53 21.83 -3.07
CA GLY A 38 -5.72 22.45 -4.13
C GLY A 38 -5.80 21.78 -5.51
N GLY A 39 -6.53 20.67 -5.63
CA GLY A 39 -6.59 19.86 -6.84
C GLY A 39 -5.31 19.07 -7.12
N PHE A 40 -5.31 18.33 -8.23
CA PHE A 40 -4.23 17.39 -8.57
C PHE A 40 -2.85 18.06 -8.73
N THR A 41 -2.79 19.21 -9.38
CA THR A 41 -1.51 19.91 -9.62
C THR A 41 -0.86 20.36 -8.31
N ALA A 42 -1.65 20.88 -7.38
CA ALA A 42 -1.15 21.28 -6.06
C ALA A 42 -0.72 20.06 -5.23
N PHE A 43 -1.47 18.97 -5.29
CA PHE A 43 -1.10 17.69 -4.68
C PHE A 43 0.24 17.17 -5.22
N ALA A 44 0.40 17.09 -6.56
CA ALA A 44 1.61 16.57 -7.19
C ALA A 44 2.85 17.42 -6.84
N ARG A 45 2.70 18.75 -6.79
CA ARG A 45 3.75 19.67 -6.36
C ARG A 45 4.11 19.44 -4.89
N GLY A 46 3.10 19.42 -4.01
CA GLY A 46 3.29 19.17 -2.58
C GLY A 46 3.98 17.84 -2.30
N MET A 47 3.62 16.77 -3.03
CA MET A 47 4.32 15.48 -2.95
C MET A 47 5.81 15.60 -3.26
N GLY A 48 6.18 16.36 -4.30
CA GLY A 48 7.58 16.61 -4.66
C GLY A 48 8.35 17.33 -3.55
N GLU A 49 7.71 18.26 -2.85
CA GLU A 49 8.32 19.06 -1.79
C GLU A 49 8.49 18.27 -0.47
N VAL A 50 7.53 17.43 -0.10
CA VAL A 50 7.48 16.80 1.24
C VAL A 50 8.00 15.36 1.26
N ARG A 51 8.05 14.66 0.14
CA ARG A 51 8.40 13.23 0.08
C ARG A 51 9.78 12.90 0.67
N GLY A 52 10.73 13.84 0.62
CA GLY A 52 12.09 13.68 1.13
C GLY A 52 12.34 14.13 2.57
N LEU A 53 11.37 14.77 3.23
CA LEU A 53 11.59 15.48 4.48
C LEU A 53 11.74 14.58 5.72
N LYS A 54 11.30 13.32 5.67
CA LYS A 54 11.34 12.39 6.80
C LYS A 54 12.37 11.30 6.61
N GLY A 55 13.07 10.96 7.69
CA GLY A 55 14.04 9.87 7.73
C GLY A 55 13.38 8.48 7.70
N PRO A 56 14.19 7.41 7.47
CA PRO A 56 13.67 6.04 7.40
C PRO A 56 12.92 5.61 8.66
N GLU A 57 13.42 5.95 9.84
CA GLU A 57 12.81 5.60 11.13
C GLU A 57 11.43 6.26 11.30
N GLU A 58 11.31 7.55 10.99
CA GLU A 58 10.03 8.27 11.07
C GLU A 58 8.99 7.68 10.11
N ARG A 59 9.43 7.29 8.91
CA ARG A 59 8.55 6.65 7.91
C ARG A 59 8.06 5.29 8.41
N GLN A 60 8.96 4.48 8.97
CA GLN A 60 8.60 3.17 9.52
C GLN A 60 7.66 3.29 10.71
N LEU A 61 7.88 4.22 11.63
CA LEU A 61 6.98 4.49 12.76
C LEU A 61 5.59 4.92 12.29
N ALA A 62 5.52 5.80 11.30
CA ALA A 62 4.24 6.24 10.74
C ALA A 62 3.49 5.10 10.03
N ALA A 63 4.19 4.25 9.29
CA ALA A 63 3.61 3.07 8.66
C ALA A 63 3.07 2.08 9.72
N ALA A 64 3.84 1.79 10.77
CA ALA A 64 3.42 0.91 11.85
C ALA A 64 2.20 1.45 12.64
N GLU A 65 2.11 2.77 12.81
CA GLU A 65 0.94 3.38 13.45
C GLU A 65 -0.29 3.32 12.55
N ALA A 66 -0.13 3.52 11.24
CA ALA A 66 -1.23 3.42 10.28
C ALA A 66 -1.74 1.98 10.18
N ASP A 67 -0.84 0.99 10.16
CA ASP A 67 -1.16 -0.43 10.18
C ASP A 67 -1.99 -0.80 11.42
N ARG A 68 -1.46 -0.51 12.62
CA ARG A 68 -2.18 -0.75 13.89
C ARG A 68 -3.57 -0.10 13.92
N ARG A 69 -3.70 1.10 13.33
CA ARG A 69 -4.98 1.79 13.26
C ARG A 69 -5.96 1.07 12.32
N MET A 70 -5.51 0.59 11.16
CA MET A 70 -6.34 -0.19 10.25
C MET A 70 -6.85 -1.46 10.93
N TRP A 71 -5.97 -2.21 11.59
CA TRP A 71 -6.35 -3.40 12.34
C TRP A 71 -7.41 -3.10 13.41
N ARG A 72 -7.21 -2.08 14.25
CA ARG A 72 -8.18 -1.66 15.27
C ARG A 72 -9.54 -1.23 14.71
N GLN A 73 -9.59 -0.85 13.46
CA GLN A 73 -10.82 -0.48 12.74
C GLN A 73 -11.49 -1.67 12.02
N GLY A 74 -10.99 -2.90 12.23
CA GLY A 74 -11.54 -4.10 11.64
C GLY A 74 -11.14 -4.33 10.18
N ILE A 75 -10.05 -3.72 9.72
CA ILE A 75 -9.48 -4.00 8.39
C ILE A 75 -8.54 -5.20 8.52
N GLY A 76 -8.93 -6.33 7.93
CA GLY A 76 -8.14 -7.56 7.91
C GLY A 76 -7.35 -7.78 6.63
N GLY A 77 -7.69 -7.08 5.53
CA GLY A 77 -6.98 -7.18 4.26
C GLY A 77 -6.67 -5.82 3.64
N VAL A 78 -5.50 -5.67 3.02
CA VAL A 78 -5.06 -4.42 2.39
C VAL A 78 -4.37 -4.67 1.05
N GLY A 79 -4.83 -3.98 0.00
CA GLY A 79 -4.09 -3.79 -1.24
C GLY A 79 -3.19 -2.56 -1.12
N ASP A 80 -1.88 -2.76 -0.94
CA ASP A 80 -0.93 -1.68 -0.67
C ASP A 80 0.00 -1.41 -1.85
N VAL A 81 -0.07 -0.21 -2.40
CA VAL A 81 0.75 0.24 -3.54
C VAL A 81 2.10 0.73 -3.03
N CYS A 82 3.18 0.16 -3.58
CA CYS A 82 4.55 0.38 -3.11
C CYS A 82 5.48 0.82 -4.25
N ASN A 83 6.22 1.90 -4.02
CA ASN A 83 7.35 2.30 -4.87
C ASN A 83 8.70 1.91 -4.26
N GLY A 84 8.71 1.40 -3.03
CA GLY A 84 9.88 0.96 -2.28
C GLY A 84 9.54 -0.08 -1.23
N ASP A 85 10.51 -0.43 -0.42
CA ASP A 85 10.44 -1.50 0.57
C ASP A 85 10.28 -0.99 2.02
N SER A 86 10.13 0.31 2.23
CA SER A 86 10.15 0.94 3.56
C SER A 86 9.03 0.47 4.49
N SER A 87 7.94 -0.09 3.95
CA SER A 87 6.82 -0.66 4.71
C SER A 87 6.88 -2.19 4.86
N PHE A 88 7.83 -2.89 4.22
CA PHE A 88 7.83 -4.36 4.15
C PHE A 88 7.97 -5.01 5.52
N ALA A 89 8.88 -4.52 6.36
CA ALA A 89 9.04 -5.05 7.73
C ALA A 89 7.76 -4.90 8.56
N VAL A 90 7.08 -3.76 8.44
CA VAL A 90 5.80 -3.52 9.13
C VAL A 90 4.74 -4.52 8.67
N LYS A 91 4.64 -4.75 7.36
CA LYS A 91 3.66 -5.69 6.79
C LYS A 91 3.94 -7.15 7.18
N ALA A 92 5.21 -7.53 7.22
CA ALA A 92 5.63 -8.89 7.59
C ALA A 92 5.28 -9.24 9.05
N ASP A 93 5.26 -8.24 9.93
CA ASP A 93 4.93 -8.40 11.36
C ASP A 93 3.45 -8.09 11.67
N SER A 94 2.65 -7.72 10.66
CA SER A 94 1.25 -7.29 10.83
C SER A 94 0.29 -8.48 10.93
N PRO A 95 -0.79 -8.36 11.74
CA PRO A 95 -1.93 -9.27 11.67
C PRO A 95 -2.83 -9.03 10.45
N VAL A 96 -2.62 -7.96 9.69
CA VAL A 96 -3.37 -7.62 8.47
C VAL A 96 -2.76 -8.36 7.27
N ASP A 97 -3.60 -8.97 6.45
CA ASP A 97 -3.18 -9.62 5.20
C ASP A 97 -2.91 -8.57 4.12
N TYR A 98 -1.66 -8.49 3.64
CA TYR A 98 -1.26 -7.55 2.60
C TYR A 98 -1.05 -8.22 1.24
N LEU A 99 -1.62 -7.60 0.18
CA LEU A 99 -1.15 -7.78 -1.19
C LEU A 99 -0.39 -6.52 -1.60
N SER A 100 0.91 -6.66 -1.88
CA SER A 100 1.76 -5.55 -2.29
C SER A 100 1.73 -5.35 -3.80
N PHE A 101 1.19 -4.21 -4.25
CA PHE A 101 1.24 -3.76 -5.64
C PHE A 101 2.55 -3.00 -5.86
N LEU A 102 3.55 -3.67 -6.45
CA LEU A 102 4.85 -3.07 -6.74
C LEU A 102 4.75 -2.22 -8.00
N GLU A 103 4.76 -0.93 -7.82
CA GLU A 103 4.31 0.02 -8.82
C GLU A 103 5.43 0.49 -9.73
N LEU A 104 5.26 0.29 -11.04
CA LEU A 104 6.06 0.95 -12.06
C LEU A 104 5.55 2.38 -12.26
N PHE A 105 6.41 3.36 -11.98
CA PHE A 105 6.07 4.77 -11.99
C PHE A 105 7.12 5.62 -12.70
N GLY A 106 6.68 6.62 -13.45
CA GLY A 106 7.50 7.67 -14.04
C GLY A 106 7.73 7.51 -15.54
N LEU A 107 7.76 8.63 -16.26
CA LEU A 107 7.94 8.68 -17.71
C LEU A 107 9.30 8.11 -18.19
N GLY A 108 10.31 8.08 -17.31
CA GLY A 108 11.60 7.44 -17.58
C GLY A 108 11.60 5.92 -17.37
N ALA A 109 10.53 5.34 -16.84
CA ALA A 109 10.43 3.90 -16.65
C ALA A 109 10.30 3.20 -18.01
N SER A 110 11.18 2.24 -18.29
CA SER A 110 11.23 1.55 -19.59
C SER A 110 10.68 0.11 -19.53
N SER A 111 10.70 -0.52 -18.38
CA SER A 111 10.29 -1.92 -18.23
C SER A 111 10.01 -2.29 -16.78
N ALA A 112 9.02 -3.16 -16.58
CA ALA A 112 8.72 -3.78 -15.30
C ALA A 112 9.89 -4.62 -14.72
N ARG A 113 10.86 -5.04 -15.54
CA ARG A 113 12.08 -5.74 -15.08
C ARG A 113 12.89 -4.91 -14.08
N GLY A 114 12.80 -3.58 -14.11
CA GLY A 114 13.44 -2.71 -13.13
C GLY A 114 12.94 -2.93 -11.70
N LEU A 115 11.78 -3.57 -11.53
CA LEU A 115 11.21 -3.91 -10.22
C LEU A 115 11.68 -5.28 -9.67
N GLU A 116 12.43 -6.07 -10.43
CA GLU A 116 12.89 -7.38 -9.96
C GLU A 116 13.62 -7.37 -8.60
N PRO A 117 14.46 -6.37 -8.26
CA PRO A 117 15.05 -6.29 -6.93
C PRO A 117 13.99 -6.09 -5.83
N LEU A 118 12.94 -5.29 -6.09
CA LEU A 118 11.87 -5.03 -5.14
C LEU A 118 10.97 -6.27 -4.97
N VAL A 119 10.68 -7.00 -6.06
CA VAL A 119 9.98 -8.29 -6.02
C VAL A 119 10.73 -9.26 -5.11
N ARG A 120 12.04 -9.47 -5.35
CA ARG A 120 12.87 -10.36 -4.52
C ARG A 120 12.88 -9.96 -3.03
N ARG A 121 12.83 -8.66 -2.74
CA ARG A 121 12.76 -8.18 -1.34
C ARG A 121 11.41 -8.46 -0.70
N ALA A 122 10.31 -8.29 -1.43
CA ALA A 122 8.97 -8.64 -0.95
C ALA A 122 8.88 -10.14 -0.66
N GLU A 123 9.34 -10.98 -1.60
CA GLU A 123 9.40 -12.43 -1.44
C GLU A 123 10.26 -12.87 -0.24
N ALA A 124 11.42 -12.24 -0.04
CA ALA A 124 12.29 -12.49 1.12
C ALA A 124 11.63 -12.14 2.46
N CYS A 125 10.68 -11.19 2.46
CA CYS A 125 9.86 -10.85 3.62
C CYS A 125 8.58 -11.71 3.72
N GLY A 126 8.38 -12.69 2.84
CA GLY A 126 7.17 -13.52 2.82
C GLY A 126 5.90 -12.77 2.37
N LEU A 127 6.05 -11.63 1.69
CA LEU A 127 4.93 -10.78 1.29
C LEU A 127 4.41 -11.16 -0.10
N PRO A 128 3.11 -11.49 -0.24
CA PRO A 128 2.47 -11.59 -1.54
C PRO A 128 2.60 -10.27 -2.30
N CYS A 129 3.04 -10.33 -3.56
CA CYS A 129 3.20 -9.15 -4.39
C CYS A 129 2.86 -9.39 -5.85
N THR A 130 2.53 -8.32 -6.57
CA THR A 130 2.36 -8.29 -8.02
C THR A 130 2.89 -6.98 -8.57
N VAL A 131 3.45 -7.01 -9.78
CA VAL A 131 3.85 -5.79 -10.50
C VAL A 131 2.63 -5.12 -11.08
N THR A 132 2.54 -3.79 -10.94
CA THR A 132 1.42 -3.00 -11.44
C THR A 132 1.90 -1.71 -12.10
N PRO A 133 1.22 -1.19 -13.15
CA PRO A 133 1.49 0.15 -13.66
C PRO A 133 0.80 1.20 -12.79
N HIS A 134 1.45 2.35 -12.58
CA HIS A 134 0.84 3.46 -11.84
C HIS A 134 -0.41 4.00 -12.57
N ALA A 135 -0.23 4.60 -13.75
CA ALA A 135 -1.32 5.23 -14.49
C ALA A 135 -0.95 5.38 -15.98
N THR A 136 -1.97 5.52 -16.82
CA THR A 136 -1.79 5.70 -18.25
C THR A 136 -1.09 7.02 -18.64
N TYR A 137 -1.23 8.05 -17.80
CA TYR A 137 -0.62 9.38 -18.03
C TYR A 137 0.80 9.52 -17.44
N SER A 138 1.26 8.58 -16.64
CA SER A 138 2.56 8.62 -15.95
C SER A 138 3.59 7.65 -16.50
N LEU A 139 3.21 6.82 -17.48
CA LEU A 139 4.05 5.83 -18.11
C LEU A 139 3.99 5.95 -19.63
N GLN A 140 5.08 5.56 -20.30
CA GLN A 140 5.04 5.29 -21.73
C GLN A 140 4.24 4.00 -22.00
N ASP A 141 3.55 3.92 -23.14
CA ASP A 141 2.69 2.78 -23.52
C ASP A 141 3.41 1.43 -23.43
N ALA A 142 4.65 1.35 -23.89
CA ALA A 142 5.45 0.14 -23.82
C ALA A 142 5.74 -0.29 -22.37
N ALA A 143 6.02 0.66 -21.48
CA ALA A 143 6.26 0.39 -20.06
C ALA A 143 4.97 -0.05 -19.34
N PHE A 144 3.84 0.60 -19.65
CA PHE A 144 2.52 0.21 -19.15
C PHE A 144 2.19 -1.23 -19.55
N ARG A 145 2.30 -1.57 -20.83
CA ARG A 145 2.07 -2.96 -21.33
C ARG A 145 3.02 -3.96 -20.69
N SER A 146 4.29 -3.59 -20.50
CA SER A 146 5.27 -4.44 -19.81
C SER A 146 4.88 -4.73 -18.36
N ALA A 147 4.38 -3.73 -17.63
CA ALA A 147 3.90 -3.92 -16.25
C ALA A 147 2.67 -4.83 -16.20
N VAL A 148 1.68 -4.60 -17.07
CA VAL A 148 0.48 -5.45 -17.17
C VAL A 148 0.86 -6.92 -17.50
N ALA A 149 1.78 -7.12 -18.44
CA ALA A 149 2.23 -8.47 -18.82
C ALA A 149 3.05 -9.18 -17.74
N SER A 150 3.67 -8.44 -16.84
CA SER A 150 4.48 -8.98 -15.72
C SER A 150 3.66 -9.20 -14.44
N GLY A 151 2.45 -8.70 -14.37
CA GLY A 151 1.55 -8.92 -13.23
C GLY A 151 1.07 -10.35 -13.18
N THR A 152 1.19 -11.00 -12.02
CA THR A 152 0.79 -12.39 -11.79
C THR A 152 -0.52 -12.53 -11.04
N GLY A 153 -1.19 -11.41 -10.74
CA GLY A 153 -2.43 -11.34 -9.96
C GLY A 153 -3.26 -10.11 -10.30
N PRO A 154 -4.10 -9.64 -9.38
CA PRO A 154 -4.85 -8.41 -9.55
C PRO A 154 -3.90 -7.22 -9.75
N LEU A 155 -4.36 -6.22 -10.48
CA LEU A 155 -3.63 -4.98 -10.75
C LEU A 155 -4.34 -3.80 -10.07
N SER A 156 -3.56 -2.84 -9.60
CA SER A 156 -4.04 -1.55 -9.11
C SER A 156 -3.55 -0.44 -10.03
N VAL A 157 -4.45 0.31 -10.63
CA VAL A 157 -4.12 1.39 -11.57
C VAL A 157 -4.79 2.67 -11.10
N HIS A 158 -4.02 3.75 -10.95
CA HIS A 158 -4.58 5.05 -10.67
C HIS A 158 -5.29 5.58 -11.93
N PHE A 159 -6.57 5.90 -11.77
CA PHE A 159 -7.40 6.47 -12.84
C PHE A 159 -8.01 7.77 -12.35
N MET A 160 -7.81 8.85 -13.12
CA MET A 160 -8.40 10.18 -12.88
C MET A 160 -8.99 10.71 -14.14
#